data_f739c717b93b218d375a6e658bc53320
#
_entry.id   f739c717b93b218d375a6e658bc53320
#
_cell.length_a   1.000
_cell.length_b   1.000
_cell.length_c   1.000
_cell.angle_alpha   90.00
_cell.angle_beta   90.00
_cell.angle_gamma   90.00
#
_symmetry.space_group_name_H-M   'P 1'
#
loop_
_entity.id
_entity.type
_entity.pdbx_description
1 polymer ?
#
loop_
_entity_poly.entity_id
_entity_poly.type
_entity_poly.pdbx_seq_one_letter_code
_entity_poly.pdbx_strand_id
1 'polypeptide(L)'
;MSRRLLTSLASSSFGASYSSLTKPIAQATRGICDSACVRSHENPLGIPRRNPNPAPTIPRRGAPPQKSRIRGVKQIVVVASGKGGVGKSTVAANLALSLLQTSTLSRPARIGLLDLDIFGPSVPKLMGLENAGDPELSDENKLIPLQNHGVKTMSIGYLLRESCSHFPCLSTYTPNPENDTPVVWRGMMVMKAVQQLLFDVDWTTKTGTTSGSSGTESGSSDLDVLVIDMPPGTGDVQLSLGQLVAVDGAVIVSTPQDVALIDARKGVAMFNKVSIPMIGLLLNMSHFTCDSCTKPHELFGSSAKFEKAAMDLNLEVLGKIPLVPTISDGGDAGRPVMVQSSGEGEEVRQSMRSVGETVWEWLSGRERADVGTRG
;
A
#
# COMPACT_ATOMS: atom_id res chain seq x y z
N MET A 1 -19.29 13.50 -64.08
CA MET A 1 -20.76 13.66 -64.29
C MET A 1 -21.37 13.84 -62.95
N SER A 2 -21.64 15.08 -62.52
CA SER A 2 -22.92 15.84 -62.49
C SER A 2 -23.89 15.24 -61.46
N ARG A 3 -24.48 15.92 -60.53
CA ARG A 3 -24.84 17.33 -60.19
C ARG A 3 -25.38 17.31 -58.76
N ARG A 4 -25.00 18.20 -57.91
CA ARG A 4 -25.75 19.31 -57.28
C ARG A 4 -27.27 19.17 -57.24
N LEU A 5 -27.86 19.32 -56.00
CA LEU A 5 -29.01 20.20 -55.82
C LEU A 5 -29.11 20.70 -54.38
N LEU A 6 -29.14 22.00 -54.23
CA LEU A 6 -29.48 22.85 -53.09
C LEU A 6 -31.01 23.09 -53.09
N THR A 7 -31.63 23.14 -51.88
CA THR A 7 -32.78 24.00 -51.57
C THR A 7 -32.84 24.10 -50.05
N SER A 8 -32.63 25.21 -49.38
CA SER A 8 -33.32 26.50 -49.29
C SER A 8 -34.64 26.49 -48.50
N LEU A 9 -34.59 27.25 -47.38
CA LEU A 9 -35.63 28.05 -46.73
C LEU A 9 -36.71 27.37 -45.88
N ALA A 10 -36.82 27.70 -44.58
CA ALA A 10 -37.78 28.72 -44.11
C ALA A 10 -37.62 29.01 -42.63
N SER A 11 -37.44 30.26 -42.31
CA SER A 11 -37.58 30.91 -41.03
C SER A 11 -39.08 30.94 -40.60
N SER A 12 -39.38 30.55 -39.36
CA SER A 12 -40.61 31.01 -38.70
C SER A 12 -40.27 31.37 -37.26
N SER A 13 -40.34 32.66 -37.02
CA SER A 13 -40.36 33.31 -35.72
C SER A 13 -41.67 33.00 -34.98
N PHE A 14 -41.57 32.41 -33.82
CA PHE A 14 -42.64 32.45 -32.85
C PHE A 14 -42.13 33.11 -31.58
N GLY A 15 -42.64 34.32 -31.35
CA GLY A 15 -42.54 35.01 -30.08
C GLY A 15 -43.46 34.34 -29.07
N ALA A 16 -42.92 33.97 -27.94
CA ALA A 16 -43.64 33.59 -26.78
C ALA A 16 -43.28 34.49 -25.61
N SER A 17 -44.26 35.27 -25.19
CA SER A 17 -44.26 36.16 -24.04
C SER A 17 -44.01 35.38 -22.77
N TYR A 18 -42.96 35.73 -22.05
CA TYR A 18 -42.74 35.25 -20.68
C TYR A 18 -43.55 36.09 -19.69
N SER A 19 -44.64 35.56 -19.17
CA SER A 19 -45.30 36.06 -17.98
C SER A 19 -44.54 35.59 -16.75
N SER A 20 -44.05 36.54 -15.97
CA SER A 20 -43.43 36.37 -14.68
C SER A 20 -44.42 35.78 -13.66
N LEU A 21 -44.20 34.54 -13.24
CA LEU A 21 -44.79 33.99 -12.02
C LEU A 21 -43.62 33.72 -11.04
N THR A 22 -43.36 34.70 -10.21
CA THR A 22 -42.55 34.57 -9.00
C THR A 22 -43.34 33.75 -7.98
N LYS A 23 -42.97 32.48 -7.81
CA LYS A 23 -43.32 31.72 -6.61
C LYS A 23 -42.27 31.97 -5.55
N PRO A 24 -42.62 32.22 -4.28
CA PRO A 24 -41.66 32.40 -3.20
C PRO A 24 -40.97 31.06 -2.95
N ILE A 25 -39.64 31.11 -3.01
CA ILE A 25 -38.75 30.00 -2.58
C ILE A 25 -38.93 29.90 -1.08
N ALA A 26 -39.54 28.80 -0.61
CA ALA A 26 -39.54 28.45 0.79
C ALA A 26 -38.06 28.29 1.21
N GLN A 27 -37.62 29.14 2.14
CA GLN A 27 -36.37 28.98 2.84
C GLN A 27 -36.43 27.65 3.62
N ALA A 28 -35.86 26.60 3.05
CA ALA A 28 -35.49 25.43 3.81
C ALA A 28 -34.42 25.87 4.79
N THR A 29 -34.81 26.04 6.04
CA THR A 29 -33.88 26.16 7.16
C THR A 29 -32.97 24.94 7.13
N ARG A 30 -31.73 25.15 6.68
CA ARG A 30 -30.66 24.16 6.85
C ARG A 30 -30.52 23.94 8.36
N GLY A 31 -31.05 22.84 8.83
CA GLY A 31 -30.73 22.35 10.16
C GLY A 31 -29.22 22.30 10.30
N ILE A 32 -28.70 23.07 11.23
CA ILE A 32 -27.30 23.02 11.63
C ILE A 32 -27.09 21.60 12.11
N CYS A 33 -26.32 20.83 11.36
CA CYS A 33 -25.95 19.47 11.73
C CYS A 33 -25.25 19.54 13.08
N ASP A 34 -25.79 18.84 14.06
CA ASP A 34 -25.32 18.82 15.44
C ASP A 34 -23.80 18.67 15.52
N SER A 35 -23.18 19.30 16.50
CA SER A 35 -21.73 19.35 16.77
C SER A 35 -21.05 17.96 16.84
N ALA A 36 -21.82 16.88 16.89
CA ALA A 36 -21.31 15.50 16.79
C ALA A 36 -20.74 15.15 15.40
N CYS A 37 -21.26 15.77 14.31
CA CYS A 37 -20.79 15.48 12.95
C CYS A 37 -19.44 16.11 12.62
N VAL A 38 -19.05 17.16 13.35
CA VAL A 38 -17.75 17.84 13.16
C VAL A 38 -16.59 17.02 13.73
N ARG A 39 -16.86 16.15 14.73
CA ARG A 39 -15.83 15.29 15.35
C ARG A 39 -15.41 14.11 14.49
N SER A 40 -16.23 13.67 13.55
CA SER A 40 -15.93 12.52 12.67
C SER A 40 -14.77 12.77 11.69
N HIS A 41 -14.47 14.06 11.39
CA HIS A 41 -13.36 14.42 10.50
C HIS A 41 -11.99 14.32 11.17
N GLU A 42 -11.93 14.24 12.50
CA GLU A 42 -10.67 14.14 13.23
C GLU A 42 -10.17 12.69 13.39
N ASN A 43 -11.05 11.73 13.24
CA ASN A 43 -10.72 10.30 13.38
C ASN A 43 -11.42 9.47 12.29
N PRO A 44 -10.90 9.46 11.06
CA PRO A 44 -11.55 8.81 9.92
C PRO A 44 -11.68 7.28 10.08
N LEU A 45 -10.85 6.65 10.88
CA LEU A 45 -10.92 5.20 11.17
C LEU A 45 -11.76 4.89 12.42
N GLY A 46 -12.29 5.91 13.12
CA GLY A 46 -13.14 5.74 14.30
C GLY A 46 -12.47 5.10 15.50
N ILE A 47 -11.14 4.95 15.51
CA ILE A 47 -10.39 4.28 16.57
C ILE A 47 -10.53 5.07 17.87
N PRO A 48 -11.06 4.50 18.98
CA PRO A 48 -11.21 5.20 20.23
C PRO A 48 -9.85 5.65 20.78
N ARG A 49 -9.64 6.96 20.95
CA ARG A 49 -8.40 7.49 21.54
C ARG A 49 -8.60 7.74 23.03
N ARG A 50 -7.91 7.00 23.86
CA ARG A 50 -7.95 7.11 25.34
C ARG A 50 -6.78 7.94 25.88
N ASN A 51 -6.28 8.85 25.41
CA ASN A 51 -5.26 9.86 25.69
C ASN A 51 -4.52 10.15 24.39
N PRO A 52 -4.49 11.37 23.94
CA PRO A 52 -3.67 11.76 22.84
C PRO A 52 -2.22 11.76 23.32
N ASN A 53 -1.49 10.66 23.11
CA ASN A 53 -0.10 10.89 22.75
C ASN A 53 -0.19 11.77 21.51
N PRO A 54 0.27 13.03 21.55
CA PRO A 54 0.16 13.90 20.40
C PRO A 54 0.77 13.18 19.21
N ALA A 55 -0.03 13.00 18.15
CA ALA A 55 0.53 12.68 16.85
C ALA A 55 1.74 13.60 16.66
N PRO A 56 2.88 13.11 16.13
CA PRO A 56 4.06 13.94 15.99
C PRO A 56 3.64 15.26 15.35
N THR A 57 3.70 16.33 16.14
CA THR A 57 3.27 17.65 15.73
C THR A 57 4.19 18.07 14.61
N ILE A 58 3.64 18.23 13.42
CA ILE A 58 4.36 18.86 12.31
C ILE A 58 4.77 20.24 12.82
N PRO A 59 6.08 20.53 12.95
CA PRO A 59 6.55 21.81 13.45
C PRO A 59 5.99 22.91 12.54
N ARG A 60 5.20 23.80 13.08
CA ARG A 60 4.53 24.87 12.32
C ARG A 60 5.47 25.96 11.82
N ARG A 61 6.75 25.95 12.15
CA ARG A 61 7.76 26.94 11.69
C ARG A 61 9.16 26.32 11.59
N GLY A 62 9.70 26.23 10.39
CA GLY A 62 11.12 26.40 10.07
C GLY A 62 12.08 25.23 10.19
N ALA A 63 11.76 24.16 10.91
CA ALA A 63 12.58 22.96 10.90
C ALA A 63 11.95 21.85 10.04
N PRO A 64 12.73 21.09 9.29
CA PRO A 64 12.19 19.93 8.60
C PRO A 64 11.56 18.97 9.61
N PRO A 65 10.42 18.33 9.30
CA PRO A 65 9.76 17.40 10.21
C PRO A 65 10.75 16.31 10.62
N GLN A 66 10.91 16.09 11.92
CA GLN A 66 11.73 14.99 12.41
C GLN A 66 11.06 13.69 12.05
N LYS A 67 11.78 12.86 11.27
CA LYS A 67 11.33 11.50 10.94
C LYS A 67 11.29 10.68 12.22
N SER A 68 10.17 9.98 12.46
CA SER A 68 10.01 9.09 13.61
C SER A 68 10.10 7.64 13.17
N ARG A 69 10.53 6.76 14.09
CA ARG A 69 10.44 5.31 13.88
C ARG A 69 9.04 4.83 14.26
N ILE A 70 8.55 3.82 13.57
CA ILE A 70 7.30 3.14 13.94
C ILE A 70 7.58 2.27 15.17
N ARG A 71 6.76 2.44 16.22
CA ARG A 71 6.92 1.67 17.47
C ARG A 71 6.79 0.16 17.21
N GLY A 72 7.72 -0.62 17.75
CA GLY A 72 7.72 -2.08 17.59
C GLY A 72 8.23 -2.55 16.24
N VAL A 73 8.95 -1.69 15.49
CA VAL A 73 9.54 -2.04 14.19
C VAL A 73 11.00 -1.61 14.15
N LYS A 74 11.89 -2.54 13.83
CA LYS A 74 13.33 -2.26 13.73
C LYS A 74 13.69 -1.61 12.40
N GLN A 75 13.25 -2.21 11.30
CA GLN A 75 13.59 -1.77 9.93
C GLN A 75 12.36 -1.70 9.05
N ILE A 76 12.34 -0.76 8.12
CA ILE A 76 11.21 -0.48 7.25
C ILE A 76 11.66 -0.50 5.79
N VAL A 77 11.03 -1.35 4.98
CA VAL A 77 11.21 -1.41 3.54
C VAL A 77 9.92 -0.98 2.85
N VAL A 78 10.04 -0.05 1.92
CA VAL A 78 8.91 0.43 1.12
C VAL A 78 8.92 -0.24 -0.25
N VAL A 79 7.79 -0.78 -0.68
CA VAL A 79 7.57 -1.26 -2.04
C VAL A 79 6.68 -0.26 -2.76
N ALA A 80 7.19 0.34 -3.82
CA ALA A 80 6.51 1.38 -4.56
C ALA A 80 6.50 1.10 -6.06
N SER A 81 5.64 1.77 -6.78
CA SER A 81 5.59 1.75 -8.24
C SER A 81 5.20 3.11 -8.79
N GLY A 82 5.73 3.47 -9.94
CA GLY A 82 5.35 4.70 -10.64
C GLY A 82 3.95 4.64 -11.25
N LYS A 83 3.44 3.43 -11.54
CA LYS A 83 2.17 3.20 -12.25
C LYS A 83 1.37 2.10 -11.56
N GLY A 84 0.04 2.19 -11.64
CA GLY A 84 -0.86 1.11 -11.23
C GLY A 84 -0.79 -0.10 -12.17
N GLY A 85 -1.13 -1.30 -11.66
CA GLY A 85 -1.20 -2.53 -12.47
C GLY A 85 0.14 -3.20 -12.77
N VAL A 86 1.26 -2.77 -12.19
CA VAL A 86 2.58 -3.42 -12.37
C VAL A 86 2.81 -4.59 -11.42
N GLY A 87 1.84 -4.96 -10.59
CA GLY A 87 1.95 -6.06 -9.63
C GLY A 87 2.67 -5.70 -8.32
N LYS A 88 2.71 -4.43 -7.95
CA LYS A 88 3.36 -3.90 -6.74
C LYS A 88 2.95 -4.65 -5.47
N SER A 89 1.66 -4.77 -5.18
CA SER A 89 1.14 -5.41 -3.96
C SER A 89 1.41 -6.91 -3.93
N THR A 90 1.34 -7.57 -5.08
CA THR A 90 1.74 -8.98 -5.23
C THR A 90 3.22 -9.16 -4.88
N VAL A 91 4.08 -8.26 -5.38
CA VAL A 91 5.50 -8.26 -5.04
C VAL A 91 5.71 -7.96 -3.56
N ALA A 92 5.01 -6.99 -2.97
CA ALA A 92 5.13 -6.65 -1.55
C ALA A 92 4.78 -7.84 -0.64
N ALA A 93 3.68 -8.55 -0.93
CA ALA A 93 3.27 -9.74 -0.18
C ALA A 93 4.30 -10.88 -0.31
N ASN A 94 4.76 -11.16 -1.52
CA ASN A 94 5.76 -12.21 -1.75
C ASN A 94 7.15 -11.83 -1.20
N LEU A 95 7.52 -10.54 -1.19
CA LEU A 95 8.75 -10.07 -0.55
C LEU A 95 8.69 -10.26 0.98
N ALA A 96 7.56 -9.92 1.61
CA ALA A 96 7.39 -10.16 3.05
C ALA A 96 7.55 -11.64 3.41
N LEU A 97 6.97 -12.53 2.62
CA LEU A 97 7.11 -13.97 2.78
C LEU A 97 8.52 -14.49 2.47
N SER A 98 9.19 -13.92 1.48
CA SER A 98 10.58 -14.24 1.17
C SER A 98 11.52 -13.85 2.31
N LEU A 99 11.37 -12.65 2.86
CA LEU A 99 12.14 -12.19 4.03
C LEU A 99 11.95 -13.09 5.25
N LEU A 100 10.73 -13.62 5.45
CA LEU A 100 10.46 -14.59 6.52
C LEU A 100 11.26 -15.89 6.34
N GLN A 101 11.45 -16.35 5.09
CA GLN A 101 12.15 -17.59 4.76
C GLN A 101 13.68 -17.43 4.71
N THR A 102 14.18 -16.25 4.33
CA THR A 102 15.61 -15.98 4.10
C THR A 102 16.37 -15.51 5.33
N SER A 103 15.68 -15.23 6.44
CA SER A 103 16.35 -14.70 7.62
C SER A 103 17.41 -15.64 8.15
N THR A 104 18.63 -15.10 8.33
CA THR A 104 19.78 -15.81 8.93
C THR A 104 19.85 -15.66 10.45
N LEU A 105 18.77 -15.18 11.07
CA LEU A 105 18.71 -15.01 12.52
C LEU A 105 18.67 -16.38 13.22
N SER A 106 19.15 -16.44 14.47
CA SER A 106 19.07 -17.63 15.33
C SER A 106 17.63 -18.04 15.66
N ARG A 107 16.66 -17.19 15.34
CA ARG A 107 15.21 -17.39 15.44
C ARG A 107 14.53 -17.01 14.12
N PRO A 108 13.31 -17.48 13.85
CA PRO A 108 12.52 -17.00 12.73
C PRO A 108 12.36 -15.47 12.77
N ALA A 109 12.54 -14.80 11.63
CA ALA A 109 12.31 -13.36 11.52
C ALA A 109 10.84 -13.05 11.77
N ARG A 110 10.58 -11.89 12.36
CA ARG A 110 9.23 -11.34 12.53
C ARG A 110 9.01 -10.31 11.47
N ILE A 111 8.12 -10.60 10.55
CA ILE A 111 7.84 -9.75 9.38
C ILE A 111 6.41 -9.21 9.47
N GLY A 112 6.28 -7.93 9.13
CA GLY A 112 4.99 -7.26 8.96
C GLY A 112 4.80 -6.79 7.52
N LEU A 113 3.54 -6.70 7.10
CA LEU A 113 3.11 -6.14 5.82
C LEU A 113 2.02 -5.10 6.07
N LEU A 114 2.29 -3.85 5.73
CA LEU A 114 1.36 -2.73 5.86
C LEU A 114 0.93 -2.25 4.46
N ASP A 115 -0.38 -2.29 4.21
CA ASP A 115 -0.98 -1.79 2.98
C ASP A 115 -1.45 -0.35 3.17
N LEU A 116 -0.82 0.58 2.46
CA LEU A 116 -1.19 2.00 2.42
C LEU A 116 -1.94 2.39 1.14
N ASP A 117 -2.30 1.44 0.28
CA ASP A 117 -3.13 1.70 -0.90
C ASP A 117 -4.60 1.78 -0.51
N ILE A 118 -5.00 2.95 -0.03
CA ILE A 118 -6.36 3.21 0.49
C ILE A 118 -7.42 3.07 -0.61
N PHE A 119 -7.07 3.34 -1.86
CA PHE A 119 -8.02 3.34 -2.97
C PHE A 119 -8.25 1.94 -3.58
N GLY A 120 -7.31 1.02 -3.40
CA GLY A 120 -7.37 -0.34 -3.93
C GLY A 120 -6.66 -1.33 -3.02
N PRO A 121 -7.11 -1.47 -1.75
CA PRO A 121 -6.43 -2.34 -0.79
C PRO A 121 -6.51 -3.79 -1.27
N SER A 122 -5.38 -4.38 -1.60
CA SER A 122 -5.29 -5.74 -2.14
C SER A 122 -4.66 -6.77 -1.21
N VAL A 123 -3.98 -6.31 -0.16
CA VAL A 123 -3.34 -7.19 0.84
C VAL A 123 -4.34 -8.13 1.52
N PRO A 124 -5.58 -7.74 1.89
CA PRO A 124 -6.56 -8.64 2.47
C PRO A 124 -6.81 -9.88 1.60
N LYS A 125 -6.98 -9.68 0.30
CA LYS A 125 -7.19 -10.77 -0.67
C LYS A 125 -5.93 -11.60 -0.85
N LEU A 126 -4.81 -10.95 -1.16
CA LEU A 126 -3.53 -11.61 -1.40
C LEU A 126 -3.09 -12.49 -0.23
N MET A 127 -3.39 -12.08 1.00
CA MET A 127 -3.03 -12.82 2.22
C MET A 127 -4.13 -13.75 2.74
N GLY A 128 -5.25 -13.91 2.01
CA GLY A 128 -6.34 -14.81 2.40
C GLY A 128 -7.06 -14.40 3.69
N LEU A 129 -7.12 -13.10 3.96
CA LEU A 129 -7.69 -12.52 5.17
C LEU A 129 -8.97 -11.71 4.92
N GLU A 130 -9.57 -11.85 3.73
CA GLU A 130 -10.83 -11.15 3.41
C GLU A 130 -11.97 -11.48 4.38
N ASN A 131 -11.98 -12.66 4.97
CA ASN A 131 -13.02 -13.13 5.88
C ASN A 131 -12.53 -13.35 7.31
N ALA A 132 -11.38 -12.82 7.69
CA ALA A 132 -10.75 -13.06 8.99
C ALA A 132 -11.35 -12.25 10.17
N GLY A 133 -12.41 -11.48 9.93
CA GLY A 133 -12.97 -10.57 10.93
C GLY A 133 -12.24 -9.22 10.99
N ASP A 134 -12.69 -8.37 11.92
CA ASP A 134 -12.12 -7.04 12.12
C ASP A 134 -10.89 -7.11 13.02
N PRO A 135 -9.88 -6.25 12.82
CA PRO A 135 -8.77 -6.11 13.75
C PRO A 135 -9.25 -5.74 15.15
N GLU A 136 -8.75 -6.44 16.16
CA GLU A 136 -9.02 -6.13 17.55
C GLU A 136 -8.26 -4.89 18.02
N LEU A 137 -8.71 -4.29 19.12
CA LEU A 137 -8.03 -3.20 19.77
C LEU A 137 -7.25 -3.71 20.97
N SER A 138 -6.02 -3.26 21.12
CA SER A 138 -5.22 -3.50 22.34
C SER A 138 -5.72 -2.65 23.51
N ASP A 139 -5.23 -2.95 24.73
CA ASP A 139 -5.51 -2.15 25.93
C ASP A 139 -5.13 -0.66 25.78
N GLU A 140 -4.17 -0.36 24.91
CA GLU A 140 -3.74 1.00 24.57
C GLU A 140 -4.61 1.63 23.45
N ASN A 141 -5.70 1.00 23.04
CA ASN A 141 -6.55 1.38 21.88
C ASN A 141 -5.78 1.47 20.55
N LYS A 142 -4.86 0.55 20.31
CA LYS A 142 -4.18 0.40 19.04
C LYS A 142 -4.71 -0.81 18.30
N LEU A 143 -4.68 -0.75 16.97
CA LEU A 143 -5.07 -1.86 16.11
C LEU A 143 -4.08 -3.01 16.23
N ILE A 144 -4.58 -4.20 16.53
CA ILE A 144 -3.81 -5.44 16.51
C ILE A 144 -3.78 -5.96 15.07
N PRO A 145 -2.60 -6.14 14.46
CA PRO A 145 -2.51 -6.64 13.09
C PRO A 145 -3.01 -8.08 12.98
N LEU A 146 -3.73 -8.39 11.91
CA LEU A 146 -4.09 -9.77 11.58
C LEU A 146 -2.86 -10.54 11.14
N GLN A 147 -2.89 -11.87 11.24
CA GLN A 147 -1.76 -12.70 10.86
C GLN A 147 -2.21 -13.86 9.96
N ASN A 148 -1.49 -14.07 8.86
CA ASN A 148 -1.57 -15.28 8.04
C ASN A 148 -0.19 -15.59 7.44
N HIS A 149 0.05 -16.86 7.13
CA HIS A 149 1.30 -17.37 6.56
C HIS A 149 2.56 -16.95 7.34
N GLY A 150 2.44 -16.67 8.65
CA GLY A 150 3.55 -16.22 9.51
C GLY A 150 3.86 -14.73 9.43
N VAL A 151 3.16 -13.95 8.62
CA VAL A 151 3.33 -12.50 8.47
C VAL A 151 2.18 -11.76 9.14
N LYS A 152 2.49 -10.74 9.95
CA LYS A 152 1.50 -9.80 10.50
C LYS A 152 1.09 -8.82 9.43
N THR A 153 -0.20 -8.58 9.25
CA THR A 153 -0.70 -7.71 8.19
C THR A 153 -1.66 -6.66 8.71
N MET A 154 -1.58 -5.45 8.17
CA MET A 154 -2.56 -4.39 8.39
C MET A 154 -2.89 -3.71 7.08
N SER A 155 -4.17 -3.48 6.85
CA SER A 155 -4.69 -2.79 5.67
C SER A 155 -5.96 -2.04 6.04
N ILE A 156 -6.21 -0.92 5.36
CA ILE A 156 -7.51 -0.23 5.48
C ILE A 156 -8.65 -1.15 5.03
N GLY A 157 -8.38 -2.10 4.12
CA GLY A 157 -9.38 -3.06 3.64
C GLY A 157 -9.96 -3.95 4.73
N TYR A 158 -9.29 -4.13 5.87
CA TYR A 158 -9.87 -4.82 7.02
C TYR A 158 -10.90 -3.99 7.78
N LEU A 159 -10.80 -2.66 7.69
CA LEU A 159 -11.62 -1.70 8.44
C LEU A 159 -12.83 -1.20 7.63
N LEU A 160 -12.85 -1.44 6.31
CA LEU A 160 -13.90 -0.98 5.39
C LEU A 160 -15.04 -1.98 5.19
N ARG A 161 -15.18 -2.99 6.04
CA ARG A 161 -16.21 -4.02 5.90
C ARG A 161 -17.54 -3.56 6.48
N GLU A 162 -18.63 -4.10 5.94
CA GLU A 162 -20.00 -3.78 6.36
C GLU A 162 -20.32 -4.20 7.80
N SER A 163 -19.58 -5.15 8.35
CA SER A 163 -19.77 -5.68 9.70
C SER A 163 -19.04 -4.93 10.81
N CYS A 164 -18.33 -3.84 10.49
CA CYS A 164 -17.61 -3.06 11.51
C CYS A 164 -18.54 -2.36 12.49
N SER A 165 -19.09 -3.12 13.43
CA SER A 165 -19.93 -2.59 14.52
C SER A 165 -19.16 -1.69 15.49
N HIS A 166 -17.83 -1.78 15.50
CA HIS A 166 -16.94 -1.03 16.40
C HIS A 166 -16.56 0.37 15.89
N PHE A 167 -16.88 0.69 14.62
CA PHE A 167 -16.52 1.96 14.00
C PHE A 167 -17.71 2.62 13.30
N PRO A 168 -18.72 3.09 14.07
CA PRO A 168 -19.97 3.64 13.49
C PRO A 168 -19.74 4.86 12.59
N CYS A 169 -18.63 5.57 12.71
CA CYS A 169 -18.34 6.69 11.82
C CYS A 169 -17.75 6.28 10.46
N LEU A 170 -17.26 5.03 10.32
CA LEU A 170 -16.83 4.51 9.02
C LEU A 170 -17.98 3.94 8.21
N SER A 171 -19.06 3.45 8.88
CA SER A 171 -20.28 2.96 8.24
C SER A 171 -20.97 4.02 7.36
N THR A 172 -20.73 5.30 7.62
CA THR A 172 -21.24 6.42 6.78
C THR A 172 -20.48 6.53 5.44
N TYR A 173 -19.35 5.84 5.30
CA TYR A 173 -18.48 5.88 4.12
C TYR A 173 -18.33 4.53 3.44
N THR A 174 -18.94 3.46 3.97
CA THR A 174 -18.98 2.16 3.29
C THR A 174 -19.95 2.22 2.13
N PRO A 175 -19.60 1.67 0.96
CA PRO A 175 -20.56 1.51 -0.13
C PRO A 175 -21.73 0.67 0.37
N ASN A 176 -22.95 1.15 0.24
CA ASN A 176 -24.11 0.31 0.41
C ASN A 176 -24.08 -0.72 -0.73
N PRO A 177 -24.07 -2.05 -0.48
CA PRO A 177 -24.01 -3.06 -1.54
C PRO A 177 -25.15 -2.94 -2.53
N GLU A 178 -26.26 -2.32 -2.14
CA GLU A 178 -27.40 -2.04 -3.03
C GLU A 178 -27.17 -0.86 -3.98
N ASN A 179 -26.19 0.02 -3.74
CA ASN A 179 -26.07 1.29 -4.49
C ASN A 179 -24.75 1.49 -5.23
N ASP A 180 -23.81 0.57 -5.20
CA ASP A 180 -22.53 0.64 -5.94
C ASP A 180 -21.82 2.02 -5.80
N THR A 181 -22.06 2.74 -4.70
CA THR A 181 -21.52 4.09 -4.49
C THR A 181 -20.10 4.02 -3.97
N PRO A 182 -19.09 4.47 -4.76
CA PRO A 182 -17.72 4.44 -4.33
C PRO A 182 -17.49 5.36 -3.13
N VAL A 183 -16.71 4.91 -2.16
CA VAL A 183 -16.27 5.74 -1.03
C VAL A 183 -15.45 6.91 -1.56
N VAL A 184 -15.94 8.14 -1.38
CA VAL A 184 -15.22 9.34 -1.80
C VAL A 184 -14.30 9.80 -0.69
N TRP A 185 -13.04 9.43 -0.78
CA TRP A 185 -11.99 9.90 0.12
C TRP A 185 -11.55 11.32 -0.23
N ARG A 186 -11.66 12.25 0.72
CA ARG A 186 -11.05 13.58 0.56
C ARG A 186 -9.60 13.54 1.04
N GLY A 187 -8.69 14.27 0.38
CA GLY A 187 -7.25 14.20 0.62
C GLY A 187 -6.82 14.28 2.10
N MET A 188 -7.44 15.15 2.91
CA MET A 188 -7.15 15.23 4.35
C MET A 188 -7.58 13.99 5.14
N MET A 189 -8.65 13.30 4.72
CA MET A 189 -9.11 12.06 5.35
C MET A 189 -8.14 10.92 5.03
N VAL A 190 -7.70 10.83 3.76
CA VAL A 190 -6.66 9.87 3.34
C VAL A 190 -5.42 10.03 4.20
N MET A 191 -4.94 11.26 4.37
CA MET A 191 -3.73 11.52 5.15
C MET A 191 -3.87 11.16 6.63
N LYS A 192 -5.04 11.40 7.22
CA LYS A 192 -5.30 10.97 8.60
C LYS A 192 -5.36 9.45 8.73
N ALA A 193 -6.00 8.77 7.77
CA ALA A 193 -6.04 7.30 7.73
C ALA A 193 -4.63 6.71 7.61
N VAL A 194 -3.79 7.25 6.72
CA VAL A 194 -2.37 6.87 6.59
C VAL A 194 -1.63 7.05 7.91
N GLN A 195 -1.80 8.20 8.58
CA GLN A 195 -1.14 8.43 9.87
C GLN A 195 -1.60 7.44 10.95
N GLN A 196 -2.90 7.10 10.99
CA GLN A 196 -3.42 6.11 11.92
C GLN A 196 -2.85 4.70 11.63
N LEU A 197 -2.81 4.29 10.36
CA LEU A 197 -2.20 3.01 9.98
C LEU A 197 -0.70 2.94 10.29
N LEU A 198 0.02 4.07 10.23
CA LEU A 198 1.45 4.11 10.55
C LEU A 198 1.73 4.11 12.06
N PHE A 199 0.90 4.79 12.88
CA PHE A 199 1.24 5.05 14.27
C PHE A 199 0.29 4.45 15.31
N ASP A 200 -0.93 4.07 14.90
CA ASP A 200 -1.94 3.50 15.80
C ASP A 200 -2.07 1.96 15.63
N VAL A 201 -1.11 1.30 14.98
CA VAL A 201 -1.01 -0.17 14.90
C VAL A 201 0.01 -0.66 15.93
N ASP A 202 -0.35 -1.70 16.68
CA ASP A 202 0.55 -2.35 17.63
C ASP A 202 1.27 -3.54 16.99
N TRP A 203 2.48 -3.28 16.54
CA TRP A 203 3.34 -4.30 15.96
C TRP A 203 4.04 -5.17 17.01
N THR A 204 3.96 -4.80 18.32
CA THR A 204 4.68 -5.48 19.41
C THR A 204 3.89 -6.65 20.02
N THR A 205 2.57 -6.75 19.76
CA THR A 205 1.69 -7.72 20.42
C THR A 205 2.18 -9.16 20.27
N LYS A 206 2.18 -9.85 21.39
CA LYS A 206 2.40 -11.29 21.46
C LYS A 206 1.25 -12.01 20.76
N THR A 207 1.54 -12.78 19.72
CA THR A 207 0.57 -13.69 19.12
C THR A 207 0.23 -14.79 20.11
N GLY A 208 -1.05 -14.90 20.46
CA GLY A 208 -1.63 -16.10 21.07
C GLY A 208 -1.53 -16.16 22.58
N THR A 209 -2.60 -15.81 23.23
CA THR A 209 -2.99 -16.33 24.53
C THR A 209 -3.31 -17.82 24.41
N THR A 210 -2.31 -18.68 24.49
CA THR A 210 -2.48 -19.96 25.15
C THR A 210 -2.07 -19.74 26.61
N SER A 211 -3.07 -19.60 27.46
CA SER A 211 -2.95 -19.59 28.88
C SER A 211 -2.15 -20.82 29.32
N GLY A 212 -0.93 -20.62 29.84
CA GLY A 212 -0.21 -21.63 30.57
C GLY A 212 1.21 -21.95 30.11
N SER A 213 2.12 -20.98 30.11
CA SER A 213 3.52 -21.23 30.44
C SER A 213 4.18 -19.92 30.89
N SER A 214 4.47 -19.86 32.18
CA SER A 214 5.33 -18.86 32.80
C SER A 214 6.78 -19.06 32.33
N GLY A 215 7.10 -18.50 31.17
CA GLY A 215 8.46 -18.41 30.67
C GLY A 215 8.81 -16.93 30.58
N THR A 216 9.66 -16.46 31.49
CA THR A 216 10.35 -15.17 31.46
C THR A 216 11.20 -15.02 30.22
N GLU A 217 10.60 -14.61 29.08
CA GLU A 217 11.32 -14.04 27.97
C GLU A 217 10.97 -12.56 27.85
N SER A 218 11.71 -11.74 28.61
CA SER A 218 11.79 -10.29 28.42
C SER A 218 12.62 -9.94 27.17
N GLY A 219 12.26 -10.54 26.03
CA GLY A 219 12.78 -10.18 24.73
C GLY A 219 11.81 -9.24 24.03
N SER A 220 12.26 -8.09 23.57
CA SER A 220 11.50 -7.19 22.71
C SER A 220 10.75 -7.99 21.64
N SER A 221 9.43 -7.87 21.61
CA SER A 221 8.56 -8.55 20.65
C SER A 221 8.45 -7.81 19.32
N ASP A 222 9.37 -6.92 19.04
CA ASP A 222 9.39 -6.05 17.88
C ASP A 222 9.53 -6.82 16.56
N LEU A 223 8.91 -6.31 15.51
CA LEU A 223 9.16 -6.78 14.15
C LEU A 223 10.62 -6.51 13.75
N ASP A 224 11.21 -7.44 13.04
CA ASP A 224 12.53 -7.25 12.46
C ASP A 224 12.42 -6.37 11.19
N VAL A 225 11.43 -6.66 10.33
CA VAL A 225 11.17 -5.86 9.12
C VAL A 225 9.67 -5.62 8.93
N LEU A 226 9.31 -4.38 8.63
CA LEU A 226 8.00 -4.00 8.14
C LEU A 226 8.09 -3.66 6.65
N VAL A 227 7.40 -4.42 5.82
CA VAL A 227 7.22 -4.13 4.39
C VAL A 227 6.00 -3.23 4.24
N ILE A 228 6.15 -2.09 3.58
CA ILE A 228 5.05 -1.14 3.35
C ILE A 228 4.71 -1.15 1.86
N ASP A 229 3.50 -1.59 1.53
CA ASP A 229 2.93 -1.49 0.18
C ASP A 229 2.33 -0.11 -0.03
N MET A 230 2.92 0.67 -0.94
CA MET A 230 2.54 2.07 -1.20
C MET A 230 1.46 2.17 -2.26
N PRO A 231 0.60 3.22 -2.25
CA PRO A 231 -0.24 3.50 -3.40
C PRO A 231 0.61 3.75 -4.65
N PRO A 232 0.06 3.50 -5.87
CA PRO A 232 0.79 3.75 -7.10
C PRO A 232 1.03 5.25 -7.34
N GLY A 233 2.10 5.57 -8.06
CA GLY A 233 2.44 6.94 -8.45
C GLY A 233 3.37 7.67 -7.48
N THR A 234 3.33 9.00 -7.50
CA THR A 234 4.21 9.90 -6.75
C THR A 234 3.39 10.97 -5.99
N GLY A 235 2.34 10.52 -5.30
CA GLY A 235 1.37 11.40 -4.66
C GLY A 235 1.75 11.83 -3.23
N ASP A 236 0.76 12.42 -2.54
CA ASP A 236 0.95 12.99 -1.20
C ASP A 236 1.28 11.93 -0.14
N VAL A 237 0.80 10.69 -0.30
CA VAL A 237 1.05 9.59 0.64
C VAL A 237 2.54 9.25 0.69
N GLN A 238 3.19 9.13 -0.48
CA GLN A 238 4.62 8.84 -0.59
C GLN A 238 5.47 9.96 0.03
N LEU A 239 5.13 11.22 -0.26
CA LEU A 239 5.82 12.38 0.30
C LEU A 239 5.66 12.42 1.81
N SER A 240 4.46 12.20 2.32
CA SER A 240 4.17 12.23 3.75
C SER A 240 4.85 11.10 4.49
N LEU A 241 4.84 9.87 3.94
CA LEU A 241 5.60 8.77 4.52
C LEU A 241 7.08 9.16 4.66
N GLY A 242 7.69 9.66 3.58
CA GLY A 242 9.10 10.04 3.58
C GLY A 242 9.45 11.20 4.53
N GLN A 243 8.47 12.03 4.88
CA GLN A 243 8.63 13.13 5.85
C GLN A 243 8.40 12.68 7.29
N LEU A 244 7.51 11.72 7.52
CA LEU A 244 7.07 11.32 8.86
C LEU A 244 7.84 10.11 9.40
N VAL A 245 8.27 9.19 8.52
CA VAL A 245 8.84 7.90 8.91
C VAL A 245 10.29 7.78 8.46
N ALA A 246 11.13 7.24 9.35
CA ALA A 246 12.49 6.83 9.01
C ALA A 246 12.43 5.49 8.26
N VAL A 247 12.52 5.55 6.94
CA VAL A 247 12.51 4.37 6.05
C VAL A 247 13.94 3.94 5.77
N ASP A 248 14.22 2.64 5.92
CA ASP A 248 15.57 2.09 5.75
C ASP A 248 15.90 1.76 4.29
N GLY A 249 14.89 1.51 3.45
CA GLY A 249 15.10 1.29 2.03
C GLY A 249 13.81 1.25 1.22
N ALA A 250 13.94 1.50 -0.09
CA ALA A 250 12.84 1.43 -1.02
C ALA A 250 13.16 0.53 -2.22
N VAL A 251 12.20 -0.30 -2.62
CA VAL A 251 12.20 -1.11 -3.84
C VAL A 251 11.17 -0.54 -4.79
N ILE A 252 11.54 -0.26 -6.02
CA ILE A 252 10.59 0.18 -7.05
C ILE A 252 10.30 -0.96 -8.01
N VAL A 253 9.03 -1.32 -8.10
CA VAL A 253 8.51 -2.32 -9.02
C VAL A 253 8.07 -1.66 -10.32
N SER A 254 8.52 -2.19 -11.45
CA SER A 254 8.10 -1.74 -12.77
C SER A 254 8.02 -2.90 -13.76
N THR A 255 7.41 -2.65 -14.90
CA THR A 255 7.38 -3.55 -16.07
C THR A 255 8.29 -2.98 -17.17
N PRO A 256 8.66 -3.76 -18.22
CA PRO A 256 9.54 -3.29 -19.28
C PRO A 256 8.95 -2.19 -20.17
N GLN A 257 7.66 -1.85 -20.00
CA GLN A 257 6.98 -0.83 -20.82
C GLN A 257 7.59 0.56 -20.62
N ASP A 258 7.81 1.29 -21.69
CA ASP A 258 8.42 2.63 -21.66
C ASP A 258 7.66 3.58 -20.72
N VAL A 259 6.31 3.54 -20.75
CA VAL A 259 5.48 4.37 -19.84
C VAL A 259 5.75 4.03 -18.36
N ALA A 260 5.86 2.73 -18.03
CA ALA A 260 6.13 2.31 -16.66
C ALA A 260 7.55 2.72 -16.21
N LEU A 261 8.53 2.66 -17.12
CA LEU A 261 9.90 3.09 -16.86
C LEU A 261 10.02 4.61 -16.61
N ILE A 262 9.27 5.42 -17.39
CA ILE A 262 9.20 6.87 -17.16
C ILE A 262 8.68 7.17 -15.76
N ASP A 263 7.62 6.50 -15.34
CA ASP A 263 7.03 6.71 -14.02
C ASP A 263 7.91 6.13 -12.89
N ALA A 264 8.62 5.01 -13.12
CA ALA A 264 9.62 4.51 -12.19
C ALA A 264 10.75 5.52 -11.95
N ARG A 265 11.25 6.19 -13.01
CA ARG A 265 12.25 7.28 -12.89
C ARG A 265 11.75 8.45 -12.03
N LYS A 266 10.45 8.83 -12.18
CA LYS A 266 9.82 9.84 -11.32
C LYS A 266 9.74 9.38 -9.86
N GLY A 267 9.41 8.10 -9.63
CA GLY A 267 9.39 7.49 -8.31
C GLY A 267 10.77 7.56 -7.62
N VAL A 268 11.83 7.16 -8.32
CA VAL A 268 13.22 7.26 -7.82
C VAL A 268 13.56 8.70 -7.46
N ALA A 269 13.26 9.65 -8.36
CA ALA A 269 13.55 11.06 -8.12
C ALA A 269 12.79 11.62 -6.91
N MET A 270 11.55 11.16 -6.68
CA MET A 270 10.75 11.54 -5.52
C MET A 270 11.35 10.98 -4.23
N PHE A 271 11.70 9.69 -4.16
CA PHE A 271 12.30 9.08 -2.97
C PHE A 271 13.64 9.73 -2.62
N ASN A 272 14.45 10.08 -3.62
CA ASN A 272 15.70 10.83 -3.41
C ASN A 272 15.44 12.21 -2.78
N LYS A 273 14.37 12.93 -3.18
CA LYS A 273 14.01 14.22 -2.60
C LYS A 273 13.63 14.14 -1.11
N VAL A 274 13.02 13.04 -0.69
CA VAL A 274 12.66 12.81 0.73
C VAL A 274 13.74 12.03 1.48
N SER A 275 14.91 11.82 0.87
CA SER A 275 16.07 11.13 1.46
C SER A 275 15.73 9.73 1.96
N ILE A 276 15.01 8.96 1.15
CA ILE A 276 14.81 7.52 1.33
C ILE A 276 15.83 6.80 0.45
N PRO A 277 16.69 5.95 1.01
CA PRO A 277 17.67 5.20 0.25
C PRO A 277 16.99 4.17 -0.66
N MET A 278 17.51 4.04 -1.88
CA MET A 278 17.02 3.08 -2.85
C MET A 278 17.79 1.77 -2.74
N ILE A 279 17.10 0.65 -2.51
CA ILE A 279 17.70 -0.69 -2.54
C ILE A 279 17.92 -1.08 -4.00
N GLY A 280 16.90 -0.92 -4.86
CA GLY A 280 17.01 -1.21 -6.28
C GLY A 280 15.68 -1.21 -7.00
N LEU A 281 15.75 -1.67 -8.24
CA LEU A 281 14.59 -1.82 -9.13
C LEU A 281 14.24 -3.30 -9.30
N LEU A 282 12.97 -3.65 -9.30
CA LEU A 282 12.47 -5.00 -9.56
C LEU A 282 11.67 -5.01 -10.85
N LEU A 283 12.10 -5.86 -11.80
CA LEU A 283 11.40 -6.06 -13.05
C LEU A 283 10.32 -7.13 -12.87
N ASN A 284 9.06 -6.72 -12.88
CA ASN A 284 7.93 -7.65 -12.89
C ASN A 284 7.39 -7.85 -14.32
N MET A 285 6.77 -9.01 -14.58
CA MET A 285 6.25 -9.40 -15.90
C MET A 285 7.34 -9.33 -17.00
N SER A 286 8.55 -9.81 -16.65
CA SER A 286 9.72 -9.72 -17.53
C SER A 286 9.54 -10.47 -18.83
N HIS A 287 9.01 -11.67 -18.76
CA HIS A 287 8.72 -12.55 -19.91
C HIS A 287 7.63 -13.55 -19.53
N PHE A 288 7.07 -14.17 -20.53
CA PHE A 288 6.17 -15.32 -20.43
C PHE A 288 6.83 -16.51 -21.11
N THR A 289 6.96 -17.62 -20.42
CA THR A 289 7.47 -18.85 -21.00
C THR A 289 6.30 -19.63 -21.62
N CYS A 290 6.35 -19.89 -22.92
CA CYS A 290 5.29 -20.60 -23.63
C CYS A 290 5.32 -22.10 -23.30
N ASP A 291 4.20 -22.66 -22.87
CA ASP A 291 4.09 -24.07 -22.49
C ASP A 291 4.33 -25.04 -23.68
N SER A 292 4.03 -24.58 -24.91
CA SER A 292 4.17 -25.42 -26.12
C SER A 292 5.60 -25.44 -26.67
N CYS A 293 6.33 -24.30 -26.64
CA CYS A 293 7.65 -24.21 -27.24
C CYS A 293 8.78 -23.91 -26.25
N THR A 294 8.47 -23.73 -24.96
CA THR A 294 9.40 -23.42 -23.85
C THR A 294 10.28 -22.20 -24.06
N LYS A 295 9.94 -21.37 -25.05
CA LYS A 295 10.68 -20.11 -25.32
C LYS A 295 10.13 -18.97 -24.51
N PRO A 296 11.00 -18.11 -23.95
CA PRO A 296 10.56 -16.88 -23.28
C PRO A 296 10.11 -15.85 -24.34
N HIS A 297 8.97 -15.22 -24.07
CA HIS A 297 8.39 -14.14 -24.87
C HIS A 297 8.28 -12.86 -24.05
N GLU A 298 8.90 -11.79 -24.48
CA GLU A 298 8.88 -10.48 -23.82
C GLU A 298 7.61 -9.71 -24.23
N LEU A 299 6.46 -10.03 -23.61
CA LEU A 299 5.14 -9.51 -24.01
C LEU A 299 4.98 -8.00 -23.75
N PHE A 300 5.66 -7.48 -22.75
CA PHE A 300 5.56 -6.07 -22.32
C PHE A 300 6.75 -5.22 -22.78
N GLY A 301 7.63 -5.78 -23.60
CA GLY A 301 8.84 -5.10 -24.07
C GLY A 301 10.12 -5.72 -23.53
N SER A 302 11.25 -5.31 -24.09
CA SER A 302 12.52 -5.94 -23.78
C SER A 302 13.05 -5.59 -22.38
N SER A 303 13.50 -6.63 -21.67
CA SER A 303 14.19 -6.51 -20.38
C SER A 303 15.44 -5.62 -20.47
N ALA A 304 16.09 -5.55 -21.63
CA ALA A 304 17.26 -4.68 -21.84
C ALA A 304 16.95 -3.19 -21.67
N LYS A 305 15.73 -2.76 -21.98
CA LYS A 305 15.30 -1.36 -21.73
C LYS A 305 15.25 -1.04 -20.25
N PHE A 306 14.77 -2.00 -19.44
CA PHE A 306 14.73 -1.87 -17.99
C PHE A 306 16.13 -1.82 -17.38
N GLU A 307 17.01 -2.72 -17.82
CA GLU A 307 18.41 -2.75 -17.37
C GLU A 307 19.12 -1.43 -17.70
N LYS A 308 18.93 -0.91 -18.92
CA LYS A 308 19.44 0.41 -19.29
C LYS A 308 18.90 1.50 -18.38
N ALA A 309 17.60 1.49 -18.08
CA ALA A 309 17.01 2.47 -17.17
C ALA A 309 17.59 2.37 -15.75
N ALA A 310 17.87 1.16 -15.26
CA ALA A 310 18.53 0.92 -13.99
C ALA A 310 19.97 1.47 -13.98
N MET A 311 20.73 1.21 -15.03
CA MET A 311 22.08 1.76 -15.21
C MET A 311 22.08 3.29 -15.24
N ASP A 312 21.16 3.91 -16.00
CA ASP A 312 21.02 5.37 -16.08
C ASP A 312 20.71 6.01 -14.71
N LEU A 313 20.03 5.27 -13.83
CA LEU A 313 19.67 5.69 -12.48
C LEU A 313 20.74 5.30 -11.43
N ASN A 314 21.77 4.57 -11.83
CA ASN A 314 22.79 3.98 -10.94
C ASN A 314 22.16 3.12 -9.82
N LEU A 315 21.18 2.29 -10.20
CA LEU A 315 20.47 1.38 -9.30
C LEU A 315 20.64 -0.06 -9.77
N GLU A 316 20.66 -0.98 -8.80
CA GLU A 316 20.72 -2.41 -9.05
C GLU A 316 19.36 -2.95 -9.51
N VAL A 317 19.39 -3.94 -10.42
CA VAL A 317 18.21 -4.77 -10.75
C VAL A 317 18.20 -5.94 -9.78
N LEU A 318 17.30 -5.88 -8.81
CA LEU A 318 17.19 -6.87 -7.73
C LEU A 318 16.74 -8.24 -8.23
N GLY A 319 15.95 -8.27 -9.30
CA GLY A 319 15.46 -9.50 -9.89
C GLY A 319 14.51 -9.26 -11.05
N LYS A 320 14.21 -10.37 -11.75
CA LYS A 320 13.26 -10.41 -12.87
C LYS A 320 12.21 -11.48 -12.56
N ILE A 321 10.97 -11.07 -12.48
CA ILE A 321 9.85 -11.96 -12.19
C ILE A 321 9.12 -12.24 -13.50
N PRO A 322 9.02 -13.52 -13.95
CA PRO A 322 8.27 -13.89 -15.13
C PRO A 322 6.76 -13.72 -14.90
N LEU A 323 6.02 -13.63 -15.99
CA LEU A 323 4.57 -13.68 -15.98
C LEU A 323 4.12 -15.14 -15.96
N VAL A 324 3.56 -15.58 -14.84
CA VAL A 324 3.08 -16.96 -14.65
C VAL A 324 1.65 -16.90 -14.10
N PRO A 325 0.69 -17.67 -14.67
CA PRO A 325 -0.70 -17.70 -14.20
C PRO A 325 -0.83 -18.01 -12.70
N THR A 326 0.01 -18.91 -12.19
CA THR A 326 0.03 -19.33 -10.78
C THR A 326 0.18 -18.17 -9.80
N ILE A 327 0.81 -17.06 -10.20
CA ILE A 327 0.92 -15.85 -9.34
C ILE A 327 -0.46 -15.22 -9.16
N SER A 328 -1.24 -15.10 -10.25
CA SER A 328 -2.58 -14.54 -10.22
C SER A 328 -3.54 -15.45 -9.46
N ASP A 329 -3.59 -16.71 -9.85
CA ASP A 329 -4.49 -17.70 -9.24
C ASP A 329 -4.21 -17.88 -7.75
N GLY A 330 -2.94 -17.94 -7.40
CA GLY A 330 -2.51 -17.99 -5.99
C GLY A 330 -2.87 -16.74 -5.20
N GLY A 331 -2.68 -15.57 -5.80
CA GLY A 331 -3.07 -14.28 -5.20
C GLY A 331 -4.58 -14.19 -4.98
N ASP A 332 -5.37 -14.60 -5.95
CA ASP A 332 -6.83 -14.63 -5.86
C ASP A 332 -7.35 -15.65 -4.84
N ALA A 333 -6.62 -16.74 -4.65
CA ALA A 333 -6.91 -17.75 -3.63
C ALA A 333 -6.36 -17.41 -2.23
N GLY A 334 -5.74 -16.24 -2.03
CA GLY A 334 -5.11 -15.86 -0.76
C GLY A 334 -3.88 -16.69 -0.40
N ARG A 335 -3.23 -17.29 -1.38
CA ARG A 335 -2.05 -18.16 -1.27
C ARG A 335 -0.93 -17.66 -2.17
N PRO A 336 -0.19 -16.61 -1.76
CA PRO A 336 0.94 -16.08 -2.52
C PRO A 336 1.90 -17.18 -2.99
N VAL A 337 2.60 -16.97 -4.09
CA VAL A 337 3.46 -17.98 -4.69
C VAL A 337 4.55 -18.49 -3.73
N MET A 338 5.02 -17.67 -2.82
CA MET A 338 6.01 -18.03 -1.80
C MET A 338 5.50 -19.04 -0.75
N VAL A 339 4.17 -19.18 -0.61
CA VAL A 339 3.56 -20.16 0.33
C VAL A 339 3.25 -21.49 -0.35
N GLN A 340 3.22 -21.51 -1.67
CA GLN A 340 2.88 -22.71 -2.42
C GLN A 340 4.05 -23.72 -2.37
N SER A 341 3.74 -24.97 -2.07
CA SER A 341 4.70 -26.07 -2.17
C SER A 341 4.96 -26.40 -3.64
N SER A 342 6.14 -26.90 -3.96
CA SER A 342 6.70 -27.32 -5.25
C SER A 342 5.71 -27.51 -6.43
N GLY A 343 6.06 -27.04 -7.61
CA GLY A 343 5.25 -27.09 -8.82
C GLY A 343 5.45 -25.86 -9.69
N GLU A 344 4.44 -25.50 -10.44
CA GLU A 344 4.42 -24.28 -11.25
C GLU A 344 4.76 -23.04 -10.39
N GLY A 345 5.59 -22.14 -10.91
CA GLY A 345 6.03 -20.93 -10.20
C GLY A 345 7.35 -21.07 -9.42
N GLU A 346 8.10 -22.19 -9.56
CA GLU A 346 9.42 -22.32 -8.90
C GLU A 346 10.41 -21.24 -9.34
N GLU A 347 10.41 -20.89 -10.61
CA GLU A 347 11.24 -19.79 -11.13
C GLU A 347 10.93 -18.46 -10.40
N VAL A 348 9.64 -18.19 -10.18
CA VAL A 348 9.20 -17.00 -9.43
C VAL A 348 9.66 -17.08 -7.98
N ARG A 349 9.48 -18.24 -7.33
CA ARG A 349 9.91 -18.44 -5.93
C ARG A 349 11.41 -18.24 -5.78
N GLN A 350 12.19 -18.79 -6.72
CA GLN A 350 13.65 -18.63 -6.72
C GLN A 350 14.04 -17.16 -6.92
N SER A 351 13.42 -16.45 -7.89
CA SER A 351 13.66 -15.03 -8.09
C SER A 351 13.29 -14.21 -6.84
N MET A 352 12.15 -14.50 -6.21
CA MET A 352 11.73 -13.79 -5.00
C MET A 352 12.61 -14.10 -3.80
N ARG A 353 13.16 -15.33 -3.65
CA ARG A 353 14.15 -15.66 -2.61
C ARG A 353 15.42 -14.83 -2.80
N SER A 354 15.95 -14.76 -4.01
CA SER A 354 17.13 -13.95 -4.32
C SER A 354 16.90 -12.47 -4.01
N VAL A 355 15.72 -11.93 -4.36
CA VAL A 355 15.33 -10.55 -4.00
C VAL A 355 15.27 -10.38 -2.48
N GLY A 356 14.68 -11.34 -1.76
CA GLY A 356 14.61 -11.31 -0.31
C GLY A 356 16.00 -11.34 0.34
N GLU A 357 16.91 -12.17 -0.16
CA GLU A 357 18.30 -12.24 0.29
C GLU A 357 19.02 -10.91 0.10
N THR A 358 18.94 -10.32 -1.08
CA THR A 358 19.56 -9.00 -1.37
C THR A 358 19.00 -7.90 -0.46
N VAL A 359 17.68 -7.88 -0.27
CA VAL A 359 17.03 -6.90 0.62
C VAL A 359 17.47 -7.12 2.08
N TRP A 360 17.55 -8.37 2.53
CA TRP A 360 17.97 -8.72 3.88
C TRP A 360 19.43 -8.32 4.13
N GLU A 361 20.32 -8.58 3.18
CA GLU A 361 21.73 -8.18 3.25
C GLU A 361 21.88 -6.66 3.33
N TRP A 362 21.14 -5.92 2.51
CA TRP A 362 21.09 -4.47 2.54
C TRP A 362 20.72 -3.95 3.94
N LEU A 363 19.63 -4.46 4.51
CA LEU A 363 19.15 -4.07 5.83
C LEU A 363 20.16 -4.40 6.93
N SER A 364 20.73 -5.60 6.92
CA SER A 364 21.73 -6.05 7.89
C SER A 364 23.02 -5.23 7.82
N GLY A 365 23.41 -4.78 6.64
CA GLY A 365 24.58 -3.90 6.44
C GLY A 365 24.36 -2.53 7.08
N ARG A 366 23.19 -1.96 7.01
CA ARG A 366 22.84 -0.66 7.62
C ARG A 366 22.77 -0.71 9.14
N GLU A 367 22.21 -1.78 9.70
CA GLU A 367 22.17 -1.95 11.16
C GLU A 367 23.58 -1.92 11.77
N ARG A 368 24.55 -2.56 11.11
CA ARG A 368 25.98 -2.53 11.54
C ARG A 368 26.57 -1.14 11.44
N ALA A 369 26.25 -0.36 10.42
CA ALA A 369 26.75 0.99 10.23
C ALA A 369 26.22 1.96 11.31
N ASP A 370 24.92 1.84 11.66
CA ASP A 370 24.30 2.68 12.70
C ASP A 370 24.83 2.38 14.12
N VAL A 371 25.17 1.13 14.41
CA VAL A 371 25.80 0.73 15.68
C VAL A 371 27.23 1.26 15.77
N GLY A 372 28.00 1.23 14.68
CA GLY A 372 29.37 1.72 14.62
C GLY A 372 29.52 3.24 14.78
N THR A 373 28.47 4.02 14.52
CA THR A 373 28.48 5.48 14.66
C THR A 373 28.02 5.98 16.04
N ARG A 374 27.49 5.09 16.90
CA ARG A 374 27.06 5.42 18.28
C ARG A 374 28.02 4.96 19.36
N GLY A 375 29.14 4.36 19.00
CA GLY A 375 30.28 4.02 19.87
C GLY A 375 31.40 5.03 19.70
#